data_e5f06663c5660f181c6061956ded3942
#
_entry.id   e5f06663c5660f181c6061956ded3942
#
_cell.length_a   1.000
_cell.length_b   1.000
_cell.length_c   1.000
_cell.angle_alpha   90.00
_cell.angle_beta   90.00
_cell.angle_gamma   90.00
#
_symmetry.space_group_name_H-M   'P 1'
#
loop_
_entity.id
_entity.type
_entity.pdbx_description
1 polymer ?
#
loop_
_entity_poly.entity_id
_entity_poly.type
_entity_poly.pdbx_seq_one_letter_code
_entity_poly.pdbx_strand_id
1 'polypeptide(L)'
;MANLALEFCGVKFKNPVVIASIETTNSPEVIRECVDAGAGGMIIKTLTDIEDMARLTQNSKYAILNEKNEPIKGKVNKNFVFYSRSGYSSTPLREWIPYLKDLQKYAAERGSHLIGSAGGKTVQSWVDICRTIEDCGLPMVELNFGCPHPAMMPGTHGGSMIGQVPDVAAEITRRDREAVKIPGII
;
A
#
# COMPACT_ATOMS: atom_id res chain seq x y z
N MET A 1 -23.59 22.12 3.43
CA MET A 1 -22.73 21.13 2.77
C MET A 1 -23.16 19.74 3.22
N ALA A 2 -23.14 18.74 2.34
CA ALA A 2 -23.46 17.38 2.70
C ALA A 2 -22.42 16.83 3.70
N ASN A 3 -22.87 16.06 4.68
CA ASN A 3 -21.98 15.32 5.56
C ASN A 3 -21.56 14.03 4.85
N LEU A 4 -20.26 13.89 4.56
CA LEU A 4 -19.69 12.73 3.88
C LEU A 4 -18.98 11.76 4.86
N ALA A 5 -19.08 12.02 6.17
CA ALA A 5 -18.49 11.15 7.19
C ALA A 5 -19.16 9.77 7.16
N LEU A 6 -18.34 8.72 7.34
CA LEU A 6 -18.79 7.33 7.39
C LEU A 6 -17.96 6.53 8.39
N GLU A 7 -18.47 5.35 8.72
CA GLU A 7 -17.74 4.36 9.49
C GLU A 7 -17.51 3.12 8.61
N PHE A 8 -16.28 2.65 8.56
CA PHE A 8 -15.89 1.44 7.85
C PHE A 8 -15.03 0.56 8.74
N CYS A 9 -15.46 -0.67 8.96
CA CYS A 9 -14.80 -1.63 9.86
C CYS A 9 -14.50 -1.07 11.27
N GLY A 10 -15.40 -0.24 11.82
CA GLY A 10 -15.22 0.40 13.13
C GLY A 10 -14.31 1.64 13.14
N VAL A 11 -13.76 2.04 12.00
CA VAL A 11 -12.95 3.25 11.85
C VAL A 11 -13.78 4.38 11.23
N LYS A 12 -13.77 5.55 11.84
CA LYS A 12 -14.53 6.72 11.38
C LYS A 12 -13.70 7.58 10.44
N PHE A 13 -14.20 7.77 9.22
CA PHE A 13 -13.57 8.60 8.19
C PHE A 13 -14.35 9.89 7.99
N LYS A 14 -13.67 11.02 7.77
CA LYS A 14 -14.32 12.31 7.47
C LYS A 14 -15.04 12.33 6.12
N ASN A 15 -14.63 11.48 5.17
CA ASN A 15 -15.24 11.24 3.87
C ASN A 15 -14.73 9.91 3.25
N PRO A 16 -15.40 9.38 2.20
CA PRO A 16 -15.06 8.09 1.58
C PRO A 16 -13.86 8.13 0.63
N VAL A 17 -13.17 9.26 0.47
CA VAL A 17 -12.05 9.38 -0.47
C VAL A 17 -10.80 8.79 0.17
N VAL A 18 -10.36 7.67 -0.33
CA VAL A 18 -9.13 6.98 0.10
C VAL A 18 -8.15 6.92 -1.07
N ILE A 19 -6.93 7.41 -0.84
CA ILE A 19 -5.85 7.30 -1.82
C ILE A 19 -5.29 5.89 -1.77
N ALA A 20 -5.23 5.23 -2.91
CA ALA A 20 -4.76 3.85 -3.01
C ALA A 20 -3.26 3.71 -2.74
N SER A 21 -2.80 2.46 -2.55
CA SER A 21 -1.38 2.09 -2.42
C SER A 21 -0.65 2.24 -3.76
N ILE A 22 -0.18 3.45 -4.04
CA ILE A 22 0.50 3.85 -5.28
C ILE A 22 1.77 4.64 -4.99
N GLU A 23 2.46 5.13 -6.04
CA GLU A 23 3.69 5.91 -5.91
C GLU A 23 3.52 7.17 -5.07
N THR A 24 2.37 7.82 -5.17
CA THR A 24 2.01 9.01 -4.38
C THR A 24 2.12 8.74 -2.87
N THR A 25 1.73 7.54 -2.44
CA THR A 25 1.77 7.14 -1.02
C THR A 25 3.08 6.47 -0.59
N ASN A 26 4.15 6.64 -1.39
CA ASN A 26 5.52 6.19 -1.07
C ASN A 26 6.42 7.34 -0.56
N SER A 27 5.88 8.55 -0.36
CA SER A 27 6.58 9.71 0.18
C SER A 27 5.82 10.30 1.37
N PRO A 28 6.50 10.47 2.52
CA PRO A 28 5.91 11.12 3.68
C PRO A 28 5.37 12.53 3.40
N GLU A 29 6.07 13.30 2.56
CA GLU A 29 5.70 14.65 2.18
C GLU A 29 4.40 14.65 1.38
N VAL A 30 4.31 13.79 0.36
CA VAL A 30 3.12 13.70 -0.50
C VAL A 30 1.92 13.15 0.28
N ILE A 31 2.12 12.24 1.24
CA ILE A 31 1.05 11.78 2.14
C ILE A 31 0.48 12.97 2.93
N ARG A 32 1.33 13.88 3.46
CA ARG A 32 0.87 15.08 4.14
C ARG A 32 0.06 15.99 3.21
N GLU A 33 0.52 16.20 1.98
CA GLU A 33 -0.22 16.96 0.98
C GLU A 33 -1.60 16.37 0.69
N CYS A 34 -1.71 15.03 0.60
CA CYS A 34 -2.99 14.34 0.44
C CYS A 34 -3.93 14.57 1.63
N VAL A 35 -3.40 14.52 2.86
CA VAL A 35 -4.16 14.82 4.09
C VAL A 35 -4.67 16.25 4.06
N ASP A 36 -3.81 17.21 3.71
CA ASP A 36 -4.12 18.65 3.67
C ASP A 36 -5.10 18.97 2.52
N ALA A 37 -5.02 18.24 1.42
CA ALA A 37 -6.01 18.31 0.33
C ALA A 37 -7.39 17.73 0.70
N GLY A 38 -7.51 17.10 1.88
CA GLY A 38 -8.79 16.65 2.41
C GLY A 38 -9.11 15.18 2.22
N ALA A 39 -8.17 14.33 1.80
CA ALA A 39 -8.40 12.88 1.73
C ALA A 39 -8.87 12.32 3.08
N GLY A 40 -9.85 11.41 3.06
CA GLY A 40 -10.35 10.72 4.24
C GLY A 40 -9.38 9.65 4.74
N GLY A 41 -8.64 9.01 3.82
CA GLY A 41 -7.62 8.02 4.16
C GLY A 41 -6.56 7.89 3.08
N MET A 42 -5.43 7.28 3.42
CA MET A 42 -4.33 6.96 2.51
C MET A 42 -3.83 5.56 2.81
N ILE A 43 -3.80 4.70 1.78
CA ILE A 43 -3.15 3.39 1.87
C ILE A 43 -1.69 3.57 1.47
N ILE A 44 -0.78 3.30 2.38
CA ILE A 44 0.66 3.46 2.15
C ILE A 44 1.12 2.48 1.08
N LYS A 45 2.11 2.88 0.27
CA LYS A 45 2.77 1.97 -0.67
C LYS A 45 3.21 0.71 0.07
N THR A 46 2.87 -0.46 -0.47
CA THR A 46 3.01 -1.76 0.20
C THR A 46 4.36 -1.93 0.88
N LEU A 47 4.33 -2.09 2.17
CA LEU A 47 5.49 -2.32 3.03
C LEU A 47 5.91 -3.79 2.96
N THR A 48 7.21 -4.03 2.97
CA THR A 48 7.76 -5.38 2.89
C THR A 48 9.04 -5.53 3.70
N ASP A 49 9.27 -6.72 4.19
CA ASP A 49 10.51 -7.14 4.83
C ASP A 49 11.56 -7.67 3.83
N ILE A 50 11.22 -7.71 2.54
CA ILE A 50 12.08 -8.21 1.47
C ILE A 50 12.95 -7.05 0.96
N GLU A 51 14.18 -6.91 1.48
CA GLU A 51 15.08 -5.82 1.10
C GLU A 51 15.36 -5.74 -0.41
N ASP A 52 15.49 -6.87 -1.09
CA ASP A 52 15.70 -6.90 -2.53
C ASP A 52 14.50 -6.36 -3.32
N MET A 53 13.27 -6.48 -2.79
CA MET A 53 12.09 -5.88 -3.42
C MET A 53 12.14 -4.35 -3.38
N ALA A 54 12.60 -3.75 -2.29
CA ALA A 54 12.79 -2.31 -2.21
C ALA A 54 13.81 -1.81 -3.26
N ARG A 55 14.93 -2.53 -3.43
CA ARG A 55 15.95 -2.22 -4.45
C ARG A 55 15.40 -2.34 -5.86
N LEU A 56 14.60 -3.38 -6.13
CA LEU A 56 13.97 -3.57 -7.45
C LEU A 56 12.98 -2.45 -7.77
N THR A 57 12.25 -1.96 -6.79
CA THR A 57 11.32 -0.84 -6.96
C THR A 57 12.04 0.47 -7.26
N GLN A 58 13.25 0.69 -6.74
CA GLN A 58 14.09 1.84 -7.10
C GLN A 58 14.41 1.89 -8.62
N ASN A 59 14.33 0.74 -9.30
CA ASN A 59 14.51 0.63 -10.75
C ASN A 59 13.16 0.62 -11.52
N SER A 60 12.09 1.12 -10.92
CA SER A 60 10.77 1.24 -11.55
C SER A 60 10.87 2.02 -12.86
N LYS A 61 10.12 1.58 -13.87
CA LYS A 61 10.09 2.20 -15.19
C LYS A 61 8.70 2.75 -15.46
N TYR A 62 8.69 3.96 -15.99
CA TYR A 62 7.48 4.64 -16.42
C TYR A 62 7.68 5.12 -17.86
N ALA A 63 6.66 5.02 -18.67
CA ALA A 63 6.67 5.53 -20.02
C ALA A 63 5.27 5.99 -20.44
N ILE A 64 5.25 6.98 -21.32
CA ILE A 64 4.04 7.34 -22.03
C ILE A 64 4.15 6.72 -23.43
N LEU A 65 3.17 5.93 -23.80
CA LEU A 65 3.15 5.19 -25.05
C LEU A 65 2.09 5.75 -25.99
N ASN A 66 2.36 5.67 -27.29
CA ASN A 66 1.38 5.97 -28.33
C ASN A 66 0.41 4.78 -28.56
N GLU A 67 -0.50 4.92 -29.49
CA GLU A 67 -1.48 3.88 -29.87
C GLU A 67 -0.84 2.58 -30.41
N LYS A 68 0.43 2.63 -30.78
CA LYS A 68 1.22 1.47 -31.22
C LYS A 68 2.06 0.85 -30.11
N ASN A 69 1.89 1.30 -28.86
CA ASN A 69 2.69 0.91 -27.70
C ASN A 69 4.17 1.29 -27.81
N GLU A 70 4.49 2.35 -28.54
CA GLU A 70 5.85 2.88 -28.65
C GLU A 70 6.04 4.06 -27.70
N PRO A 71 7.20 4.21 -27.03
CA PRO A 71 7.45 5.33 -26.13
C PRO A 71 7.40 6.68 -26.86
N ILE A 72 6.60 7.61 -26.34
CA ILE A 72 6.54 8.98 -26.82
C ILE A 72 7.70 9.77 -26.21
N LYS A 73 8.50 10.42 -27.06
CA LYS A 73 9.51 11.39 -26.66
C LYS A 73 9.02 12.80 -27.01
N GLY A 74 8.84 13.65 -26.01
CA GLY A 74 8.43 15.04 -26.21
C GLY A 74 6.96 15.29 -25.91
N LYS A 75 6.28 16.11 -26.71
CA LYS A 75 4.90 16.55 -26.43
C LYS A 75 3.91 15.40 -26.58
N VAL A 76 3.14 15.16 -25.54
CA VAL A 76 2.10 14.13 -25.47
C VAL A 76 0.79 14.70 -26.03
N ASN A 77 0.13 13.98 -26.93
CA ASN A 77 -1.23 14.27 -27.41
C ASN A 77 -2.28 13.67 -26.46
N LYS A 78 -3.58 13.80 -26.80
CA LYS A 78 -4.66 13.29 -25.96
C LYS A 78 -4.76 11.76 -25.93
N ASN A 79 -4.23 11.07 -26.95
CA ASN A 79 -4.30 9.62 -27.08
C ASN A 79 -2.96 9.03 -26.65
N PHE A 80 -2.86 8.62 -25.40
CA PHE A 80 -1.67 7.97 -24.87
C PHE A 80 -2.06 6.88 -23.86
N VAL A 81 -1.14 5.94 -23.65
CA VAL A 81 -1.19 4.95 -22.58
C VAL A 81 -0.05 5.23 -21.61
N PHE A 82 -0.35 5.28 -20.33
CA PHE A 82 0.68 5.35 -19.30
C PHE A 82 1.13 3.93 -18.95
N TYR A 83 2.39 3.64 -19.20
CA TYR A 83 3.04 2.40 -18.80
C TYR A 83 3.75 2.61 -17.47
N SER A 84 3.45 1.74 -16.52
CA SER A 84 4.12 1.71 -15.21
C SER A 84 4.59 0.30 -14.90
N ARG A 85 5.86 0.19 -14.53
CA ARG A 85 6.43 -0.99 -13.91
C ARG A 85 6.96 -0.59 -12.54
N SER A 86 6.10 -0.73 -11.55
CA SER A 86 6.35 -0.41 -10.16
C SER A 86 6.28 -1.69 -9.31
N GLY A 87 6.75 -1.62 -8.08
CA GLY A 87 6.72 -2.72 -7.10
C GLY A 87 6.16 -2.26 -5.75
N TYR A 88 6.62 -2.88 -4.68
CA TYR A 88 6.33 -2.49 -3.31
C TYR A 88 7.04 -1.17 -2.95
N SER A 89 7.02 -0.72 -1.70
CA SER A 89 7.75 0.47 -1.29
C SER A 89 9.25 0.34 -1.62
N SER A 90 9.84 1.41 -2.14
CA SER A 90 11.29 1.51 -2.37
C SER A 90 12.07 1.75 -1.07
N THR A 91 11.37 2.06 0.00
CA THR A 91 11.94 2.30 1.34
C THR A 91 11.70 1.05 2.20
N PRO A 92 12.73 0.47 2.81
CA PRO A 92 12.59 -0.67 3.71
C PRO A 92 11.64 -0.40 4.88
N LEU A 93 10.91 -1.44 5.33
CA LEU A 93 9.95 -1.32 6.44
C LEU A 93 10.55 -0.65 7.68
N ARG A 94 11.76 -1.03 8.08
CA ARG A 94 12.44 -0.46 9.25
C ARG A 94 12.64 1.06 9.18
N GLU A 95 12.83 1.58 7.96
CA GLU A 95 13.02 3.01 7.72
C GLU A 95 11.68 3.75 7.69
N TRP A 96 10.58 3.05 7.41
CA TRP A 96 9.24 3.59 7.48
C TRP A 96 8.71 3.80 8.90
N ILE A 97 9.12 2.98 9.88
CA ILE A 97 8.56 2.97 11.25
C ILE A 97 8.47 4.38 11.87
N PRO A 98 9.52 5.23 11.89
CA PRO A 98 9.42 6.56 12.47
C PRO A 98 8.42 7.45 11.71
N TYR A 99 8.35 7.33 10.39
CA TYR A 99 7.40 8.10 9.58
C TYR A 99 5.95 7.66 9.80
N LEU A 100 5.69 6.35 9.95
CA LEU A 100 4.33 5.82 10.14
C LEU A 100 3.65 6.43 11.35
N LYS A 101 4.34 6.46 12.50
CA LYS A 101 3.82 7.02 13.75
C LYS A 101 3.50 8.51 13.63
N ASP A 102 4.44 9.26 13.05
CA ASP A 102 4.29 10.70 12.89
C ASP A 102 3.18 11.05 11.88
N LEU A 103 3.13 10.36 10.74
CA LEU A 103 2.12 10.56 9.71
C LEU A 103 0.71 10.16 10.20
N GLN A 104 0.59 9.05 10.96
CA GLN A 104 -0.70 8.65 11.52
C GLN A 104 -1.22 9.71 12.51
N LYS A 105 -0.34 10.23 13.37
CA LYS A 105 -0.70 11.32 14.28
C LYS A 105 -1.16 12.55 13.48
N TYR A 106 -0.38 12.96 12.48
CA TYR A 106 -0.68 14.10 11.63
C TYR A 106 -2.04 13.95 10.92
N ALA A 107 -2.31 12.77 10.38
CA ALA A 107 -3.57 12.46 9.70
C ALA A 107 -4.76 12.45 10.67
N ALA A 108 -4.62 11.80 11.82
CA ALA A 108 -5.67 11.70 12.84
C ALA A 108 -6.13 13.06 13.37
N GLU A 109 -5.19 13.98 13.61
CA GLU A 109 -5.49 15.37 14.02
C GLU A 109 -6.33 16.12 12.97
N ARG A 110 -6.38 15.63 11.71
CA ARG A 110 -7.13 16.21 10.58
C ARG A 110 -8.34 15.36 10.15
N GLY A 111 -8.72 14.38 10.99
CA GLY A 111 -9.83 13.47 10.71
C GLY A 111 -9.58 12.52 9.53
N SER A 112 -8.32 12.27 9.22
CA SER A 112 -7.87 11.33 8.19
C SER A 112 -7.13 10.16 8.83
N HIS A 113 -6.91 9.08 8.07
CA HIS A 113 -6.18 7.90 8.56
C HIS A 113 -5.16 7.39 7.56
N LEU A 114 -4.02 6.90 8.08
CA LEU A 114 -3.16 6.02 7.34
C LEU A 114 -3.66 4.58 7.46
N ILE A 115 -3.62 3.85 6.35
CA ILE A 115 -3.89 2.42 6.28
C ILE A 115 -2.58 1.78 5.85
N GLY A 116 -2.06 0.84 6.63
CA GLY A 116 -0.86 0.09 6.25
C GLY A 116 -1.18 -0.85 5.09
N SER A 117 -0.26 -1.03 4.15
CA SER A 117 -0.36 -2.09 3.14
C SER A 117 0.80 -3.05 3.33
N ALA A 118 0.50 -4.32 3.54
CA ALA A 118 1.46 -5.36 3.82
C ALA A 118 1.72 -6.26 2.61
N GLY A 119 2.97 -6.71 2.44
CA GLY A 119 3.37 -7.67 1.43
C GLY A 119 4.59 -8.48 1.90
N GLY A 120 4.36 -9.65 2.49
CA GLY A 120 5.39 -10.49 3.08
C GLY A 120 5.87 -11.60 2.16
N LYS A 121 7.01 -12.22 2.52
CA LYS A 121 7.60 -13.36 1.83
C LYS A 121 7.03 -14.70 2.30
N THR A 122 6.78 -14.82 3.58
CA THR A 122 6.26 -16.01 4.24
C THR A 122 5.03 -15.66 5.06
N VAL A 123 4.21 -16.63 5.45
CA VAL A 123 3.08 -16.39 6.36
C VAL A 123 3.52 -15.63 7.60
N GLN A 124 4.66 -15.98 8.19
CA GLN A 124 5.16 -15.29 9.38
C GLN A 124 5.57 -13.84 9.08
N SER A 125 6.21 -13.57 7.93
CA SER A 125 6.58 -12.19 7.59
C SER A 125 5.36 -11.29 7.36
N TRP A 126 4.26 -11.82 6.83
CA TRP A 126 2.99 -11.08 6.76
C TRP A 126 2.53 -10.65 8.16
N VAL A 127 2.50 -11.60 9.10
CA VAL A 127 2.13 -11.34 10.50
C VAL A 127 3.04 -10.29 11.14
N ASP A 128 4.34 -10.36 10.94
CA ASP A 128 5.30 -9.43 11.54
C ASP A 128 5.16 -8.01 10.98
N ILE A 129 4.86 -7.88 9.68
CA ILE A 129 4.56 -6.59 9.05
C ILE A 129 3.26 -6.01 9.63
N CYS A 130 2.18 -6.81 9.72
CA CYS A 130 0.90 -6.37 10.25
C CYS A 130 1.01 -5.91 11.72
N ARG A 131 1.77 -6.63 12.56
CA ARG A 131 2.09 -6.21 13.94
C ARG A 131 2.84 -4.89 13.96
N THR A 132 3.82 -4.72 13.10
CA THR A 132 4.58 -3.47 13.00
C THR A 132 3.66 -2.29 12.63
N ILE A 133 2.71 -2.50 11.72
CA ILE A 133 1.71 -1.51 11.32
C ILE A 133 0.82 -1.14 12.52
N GLU A 134 0.32 -2.13 13.25
CA GLU A 134 -0.49 -1.92 14.47
C GLU A 134 0.31 -1.19 15.56
N ASP A 135 1.56 -1.60 15.82
CA ASP A 135 2.46 -0.99 16.81
C ASP A 135 2.82 0.46 16.48
N CYS A 136 2.73 0.84 15.21
CA CYS A 136 2.85 2.22 14.77
C CYS A 136 1.57 3.04 14.97
N GLY A 137 0.46 2.42 15.44
CA GLY A 137 -0.80 3.07 15.74
C GLY A 137 -1.70 3.29 14.52
N LEU A 138 -1.45 2.62 13.40
CA LEU A 138 -2.34 2.68 12.24
C LEU A 138 -3.63 1.93 12.54
N PRO A 139 -4.80 2.48 12.15
CA PRO A 139 -6.09 1.90 12.54
C PRO A 139 -6.53 0.73 11.65
N MET A 140 -5.86 0.48 10.54
CA MET A 140 -6.23 -0.58 9.58
C MET A 140 -5.00 -1.08 8.82
N VAL A 141 -5.10 -2.30 8.30
CA VAL A 141 -4.10 -2.90 7.39
C VAL A 141 -4.76 -3.46 6.13
N GLU A 142 -4.13 -3.27 4.97
CA GLU A 142 -4.43 -3.93 3.71
C GLU A 142 -3.44 -5.08 3.50
N LEU A 143 -3.94 -6.26 3.16
CA LEU A 143 -3.12 -7.38 2.70
C LEU A 143 -3.05 -7.33 1.17
N ASN A 144 -1.89 -7.00 0.62
CA ASN A 144 -1.74 -6.84 -0.83
C ASN A 144 -1.67 -8.18 -1.56
N PHE A 145 -2.83 -8.74 -1.86
CA PHE A 145 -2.97 -9.96 -2.68
C PHE A 145 -3.14 -9.66 -4.18
N GLY A 146 -3.08 -8.40 -4.58
CA GLY A 146 -3.36 -7.96 -5.95
C GLY A 146 -2.13 -7.60 -6.80
N CYS A 147 -0.96 -7.36 -6.21
CA CYS A 147 0.22 -6.95 -6.97
C CYS A 147 0.59 -7.99 -8.03
N PRO A 148 0.67 -7.62 -9.34
CA PRO A 148 0.87 -8.59 -10.42
C PRO A 148 2.29 -9.14 -10.52
N HIS A 149 3.23 -8.60 -9.75
CA HIS A 149 4.59 -9.12 -9.73
C HIS A 149 4.62 -10.44 -8.98
N PRO A 150 4.97 -11.56 -9.66
CA PRO A 150 5.19 -12.81 -8.97
C PRO A 150 6.29 -12.63 -7.93
N ALA A 151 6.18 -13.38 -6.86
CA ALA A 151 7.28 -13.47 -5.90
C ALA A 151 8.56 -13.83 -6.68
N MET A 152 9.53 -12.93 -6.67
CA MET A 152 10.74 -13.07 -7.47
C MET A 152 11.70 -14.14 -6.93
N MET A 153 11.28 -14.86 -5.89
CA MET A 153 12.07 -15.90 -5.25
C MET A 153 11.29 -17.23 -5.21
N PRO A 154 11.91 -18.34 -5.51
CA PRO A 154 11.29 -19.67 -5.39
C PRO A 154 10.73 -19.87 -3.96
N GLY A 155 9.50 -20.39 -3.88
CA GLY A 155 8.85 -20.69 -2.61
C GLY A 155 8.27 -19.49 -1.85
N THR A 156 8.18 -18.32 -2.49
CA THR A 156 7.49 -17.16 -1.91
C THR A 156 6.09 -17.01 -2.49
N HIS A 157 5.14 -16.63 -1.62
CA HIS A 157 3.78 -16.33 -2.00
C HIS A 157 3.56 -14.83 -1.80
N GLY A 158 3.48 -14.06 -2.89
CA GLY A 158 3.25 -12.62 -2.83
C GLY A 158 2.32 -12.15 -3.94
N GLY A 159 1.63 -11.06 -3.68
CA GLY A 159 0.74 -10.42 -4.63
C GLY A 159 -0.30 -11.37 -5.22
N SER A 160 -0.57 -11.24 -6.50
CA SER A 160 -1.60 -12.02 -7.22
C SER A 160 -1.37 -13.54 -7.26
N MET A 161 -0.16 -14.00 -6.95
CA MET A 161 0.12 -15.44 -6.82
C MET A 161 -0.65 -16.07 -5.65
N ILE A 162 -0.92 -15.29 -4.59
CA ILE A 162 -1.71 -15.75 -3.43
C ILE A 162 -3.13 -16.10 -3.86
N GLY A 163 -3.75 -15.30 -4.73
CA GLY A 163 -5.09 -15.57 -5.24
C GLY A 163 -5.24 -16.87 -6.04
N GLN A 164 -4.11 -17.44 -6.51
CA GLN A 164 -4.08 -18.72 -7.18
C GLN A 164 -3.89 -19.91 -6.22
N VAL A 165 -3.62 -19.64 -4.95
CA VAL A 165 -3.40 -20.65 -3.90
C VAL A 165 -4.30 -20.30 -2.70
N PRO A 166 -5.62 -20.60 -2.78
CA PRO A 166 -6.60 -20.19 -1.77
C PRO A 166 -6.25 -20.59 -0.33
N ASP A 167 -5.64 -21.76 -0.14
CA ASP A 167 -5.24 -22.22 1.19
C ASP A 167 -4.16 -21.33 1.81
N VAL A 168 -3.24 -20.79 1.01
CA VAL A 168 -2.22 -19.84 1.48
C VAL A 168 -2.86 -18.49 1.80
N ALA A 169 -3.79 -18.01 0.97
CA ALA A 169 -4.53 -16.78 1.22
C ALA A 169 -5.32 -16.90 2.54
N ALA A 170 -6.03 -18.00 2.74
CA ALA A 170 -6.78 -18.28 3.96
C ALA A 170 -5.86 -18.36 5.19
N GLU A 171 -4.71 -19.02 5.09
CA GLU A 171 -3.75 -19.17 6.19
C GLU A 171 -3.14 -17.79 6.58
N ILE A 172 -2.71 -16.97 5.60
CA ILE A 172 -2.21 -15.61 5.87
C ILE A 172 -3.29 -14.81 6.59
N THR A 173 -4.50 -14.75 6.03
CA THR A 173 -5.62 -13.97 6.58
C THR A 173 -5.96 -14.40 8.01
N ARG A 174 -6.02 -15.72 8.26
CA ARG A 174 -6.29 -16.27 9.59
C ARG A 174 -5.21 -15.90 10.59
N ARG A 175 -3.94 -16.06 10.22
CA ARG A 175 -2.79 -15.76 11.08
C ARG A 175 -2.67 -14.28 11.38
N ASP A 176 -2.90 -13.42 10.39
CA ASP A 176 -2.90 -11.98 10.59
C ASP A 176 -4.06 -11.58 11.51
N ARG A 177 -5.26 -12.15 11.30
CA ARG A 177 -6.42 -11.86 12.14
C ARG A 177 -6.24 -12.29 13.60
N GLU A 178 -5.50 -13.37 13.85
CA GLU A 178 -5.13 -13.83 15.19
C GLU A 178 -4.04 -12.94 15.83
N ALA A 179 -3.20 -12.32 15.02
CA ALA A 179 -2.01 -11.60 15.47
C ALA A 179 -2.26 -10.12 15.80
N VAL A 180 -3.22 -9.47 15.12
CA VAL A 180 -3.54 -8.04 15.26
C VAL A 180 -5.02 -7.83 15.58
N LYS A 181 -5.32 -6.70 16.25
CA LYS A 181 -6.70 -6.31 16.63
C LYS A 181 -7.31 -5.36 15.61
N ILE A 182 -6.48 -4.62 14.87
CA ILE A 182 -6.95 -3.70 13.83
C ILE A 182 -7.63 -4.47 12.69
N PRO A 183 -8.66 -3.90 12.03
CA PRO A 183 -9.30 -4.53 10.89
C PRO A 183 -8.34 -4.66 9.70
N GLY A 184 -8.48 -5.80 8.98
CA GLY A 184 -7.79 -6.07 7.72
C GLY A 184 -8.72 -5.93 6.52
N ILE A 185 -8.18 -5.43 5.41
CA ILE A 185 -8.80 -5.41 4.08
C ILE A 185 -7.97 -6.30 3.14
N ILE A 186 -8.64 -6.97 2.19
CA ILE A 186 -8.00 -7.80 1.16
C ILE A 186 -8.38 -7.28 -0.21
#